data_e2e8988937d9d6f9277d6f4d62f1cddf
#
_entry.id   e2e8988937d9d6f9277d6f4d62f1cddf
#
_cell.length_a   1.000
_cell.length_b   1.000
_cell.length_c   1.000
_cell.angle_alpha   90.00
_cell.angle_beta   90.00
_cell.angle_gamma   90.00
#
_symmetry.space_group_name_H-M   'P 1'
#
loop_
_entity.id
_entity.type
_entity.pdbx_description
1 polymer ?
#
loop_
_entity_poly.entity_id
_entity_poly.type
_entity_poly.pdbx_seq_one_letter_code
_entity_poly.pdbx_strand_id
1 'polypeptide(L)'
;TIKYAVAVLATLIAVQNVAIAAPASAKNQPLPKSVNAFIQRYSACYHYAGEFNGDGSTRDAQLNRQMAKLRCDIIEKDTQQFRKKYAANEKIMAAFAQVDMEAE
;
A
#
# COMPACT_ATOMS: atom_id res chain seq x y z
N THR A 1 -63.78 -19.67 -41.84
CA THR A 1 -63.02 -20.01 -40.65
C THR A 1 -61.73 -19.19 -40.61
N ILE A 2 -61.75 -18.21 -39.72
CA ILE A 2 -60.59 -17.36 -39.50
C ILE A 2 -59.70 -18.05 -38.52
N LYS A 3 -58.53 -18.46 -38.99
CA LYS A 3 -57.52 -18.99 -38.10
C LYS A 3 -56.63 -17.83 -37.63
N TYR A 4 -56.80 -17.44 -36.42
CA TYR A 4 -55.91 -16.47 -35.80
C TYR A 4 -54.66 -17.17 -35.34
N ALA A 5 -53.60 -16.97 -36.08
CA ALA A 5 -52.29 -17.33 -35.59
C ALA A 5 -51.83 -16.24 -34.62
N VAL A 6 -51.95 -16.55 -33.34
CA VAL A 6 -51.37 -15.67 -32.33
C VAL A 6 -49.87 -15.97 -32.29
N ALA A 7 -49.13 -15.14 -32.94
CA ALA A 7 -47.68 -15.16 -32.77
C ALA A 7 -47.36 -14.52 -31.42
N VAL A 8 -47.11 -15.38 -30.45
CA VAL A 8 -46.56 -14.94 -29.16
C VAL A 8 -45.08 -14.64 -29.41
N LEU A 9 -44.81 -13.35 -29.57
CA LEU A 9 -43.44 -12.85 -29.54
C LEU A 9 -42.99 -12.90 -28.06
N ALA A 10 -42.32 -13.96 -27.72
CA ALA A 10 -41.61 -14.00 -26.46
C ALA A 10 -40.38 -13.09 -26.61
N THR A 11 -40.51 -11.88 -26.12
CA THR A 11 -39.36 -11.02 -25.93
C THR A 11 -38.54 -11.57 -24.79
N LEU A 12 -37.48 -12.26 -25.12
CA LEU A 12 -36.43 -12.63 -24.19
C LEU A 12 -35.73 -11.33 -23.78
N ILE A 13 -36.11 -10.79 -22.63
CA ILE A 13 -35.35 -9.75 -21.97
C ILE A 13 -34.12 -10.46 -21.39
N ALA A 14 -33.01 -10.40 -22.13
CA ALA A 14 -31.74 -10.79 -21.58
C ALA A 14 -31.38 -9.78 -20.49
N VAL A 15 -31.61 -10.17 -19.24
CA VAL A 15 -31.08 -9.44 -18.10
C VAL A 15 -29.57 -9.66 -18.13
N GLN A 16 -28.86 -8.71 -18.72
CA GLN A 16 -27.42 -8.71 -18.61
C GLN A 16 -27.08 -8.35 -17.16
N ASN A 17 -26.68 -9.34 -16.41
CA ASN A 17 -26.01 -9.12 -15.15
C ASN A 17 -24.66 -8.48 -15.45
N VAL A 18 -24.62 -7.16 -15.41
CA VAL A 18 -23.35 -6.46 -15.36
C VAL A 18 -22.78 -6.75 -14.01
N ALA A 19 -21.89 -7.72 -13.94
CA ALA A 19 -21.07 -7.91 -12.76
C ALA A 19 -20.14 -6.70 -12.67
N ILE A 20 -20.56 -5.73 -11.87
CA ILE A 20 -19.67 -4.65 -11.46
C ILE A 20 -18.61 -5.35 -10.62
N ALA A 21 -17.38 -5.44 -11.17
CA ALA A 21 -16.26 -5.96 -10.41
C ALA A 21 -16.19 -5.19 -9.09
N ALA A 22 -16.43 -5.89 -7.99
CA ALA A 22 -16.44 -5.28 -6.68
C ALA A 22 -15.08 -4.60 -6.43
N PRO A 23 -15.06 -3.42 -5.75
CA PRO A 23 -13.82 -2.73 -5.41
C PRO A 23 -12.85 -3.54 -4.53
N ALA A 24 -13.22 -4.77 -4.14
CA ALA A 24 -12.32 -5.72 -3.48
C ALA A 24 -11.04 -6.00 -4.27
N SER A 25 -11.05 -5.90 -5.61
CA SER A 25 -9.84 -6.02 -6.43
C SER A 25 -8.88 -4.86 -6.24
N ALA A 26 -9.37 -3.66 -5.89
CA ALA A 26 -8.54 -2.50 -5.60
C ALA A 26 -7.77 -2.65 -4.28
N LYS A 27 -8.32 -3.37 -3.28
CA LYS A 27 -7.67 -3.64 -2.00
C LYS A 27 -6.50 -4.62 -2.12
N ASN A 28 -6.53 -5.48 -3.15
CA ASN A 28 -5.52 -6.52 -3.38
C ASN A 28 -4.47 -6.09 -4.41
N GLN A 29 -4.56 -4.87 -4.95
CA GLN A 29 -3.53 -4.37 -5.83
C GLN A 29 -2.25 -4.09 -5.05
N PRO A 30 -1.08 -4.52 -5.56
CA PRO A 30 0.18 -4.23 -4.91
C PRO A 30 0.42 -2.72 -4.87
N LEU A 31 1.07 -2.26 -3.81
CA LEU A 31 1.50 -0.87 -3.70
C LEU A 31 2.55 -0.55 -4.78
N PRO A 32 2.62 0.70 -5.24
CA PRO A 32 3.72 1.11 -6.12
C PRO A 32 5.08 0.75 -5.53
N LYS A 33 6.03 0.40 -6.40
CA LYS A 33 7.38 0.00 -5.97
C LYS A 33 8.07 1.07 -5.12
N SER A 34 7.90 2.34 -5.48
CA SER A 34 8.46 3.47 -4.75
C SER A 34 7.89 3.60 -3.33
N VAL A 35 6.60 3.29 -3.16
CA VAL A 35 5.93 3.28 -1.86
C VAL A 35 6.47 2.14 -1.00
N ASN A 36 6.54 0.93 -1.55
CA ASN A 36 7.10 -0.22 -0.84
C ASN A 36 8.55 0.02 -0.43
N ALA A 37 9.36 0.58 -1.32
CA ALA A 37 10.76 0.90 -1.04
C ALA A 37 10.89 1.91 0.12
N PHE A 38 10.04 2.93 0.13
CA PHE A 38 10.03 3.91 1.22
C PHE A 38 9.62 3.27 2.56
N ILE A 39 8.55 2.48 2.57
CA ILE A 39 8.06 1.81 3.78
C ILE A 39 9.12 0.86 4.35
N GLN A 40 9.80 0.10 3.50
CA GLN A 40 10.89 -0.79 3.92
C GLN A 40 12.07 -0.01 4.49
N ARG A 41 12.44 1.10 3.84
CA ARG A 41 13.51 1.98 4.32
C ARG A 41 13.16 2.59 5.67
N TYR A 42 11.95 3.08 5.84
CA TYR A 42 11.44 3.62 7.09
C TYR A 42 11.53 2.59 8.21
N SER A 43 10.99 1.40 7.98
CA SER A 43 11.03 0.29 8.94
C SER A 43 12.47 -0.08 9.32
N ALA A 44 13.35 -0.21 8.34
CA ALA A 44 14.75 -0.56 8.57
C ALA A 44 15.48 0.51 9.38
N CYS A 45 15.25 1.79 9.10
CA CYS A 45 15.87 2.89 9.85
C CYS A 45 15.49 2.85 11.33
N TYR A 46 14.23 2.66 11.64
CA TYR A 46 13.77 2.57 13.03
C TYR A 46 14.25 1.28 13.71
N HIS A 47 14.26 0.17 13.00
CA HIS A 47 14.77 -1.10 13.52
C HIS A 47 16.25 -0.99 13.91
N TYR A 48 17.10 -0.45 13.02
CA TYR A 48 18.52 -0.27 13.30
C TYR A 48 18.78 0.75 14.41
N ALA A 49 18.01 1.83 14.45
CA ALA A 49 18.10 2.81 15.52
C ALA A 49 17.78 2.19 16.89
N GLY A 50 16.81 1.27 16.94
CA GLY A 50 16.46 0.54 18.17
C GLY A 50 17.52 -0.44 18.64
N GLU A 51 18.36 -0.95 17.73
CA GLU A 51 19.48 -1.84 18.06
C GLU A 51 20.76 -1.10 18.44
N PHE A 52 20.85 0.19 18.14
CA PHE A 52 22.05 0.98 18.37
C PHE A 52 22.21 1.29 19.85
N ASN A 53 23.38 0.97 20.44
CA ASN A 53 23.65 1.11 21.85
C ASN A 53 24.47 2.37 22.21
N GLY A 54 25.18 2.96 21.24
CA GLY A 54 26.04 4.11 21.47
C GLY A 54 27.32 3.80 22.24
N ASP A 55 27.79 2.53 22.20
CA ASP A 55 28.92 2.05 22.98
C ASP A 55 30.23 1.95 22.20
N GLY A 56 30.25 2.43 20.94
CA GLY A 56 31.44 2.35 20.10
C GLY A 56 31.82 0.95 19.65
N SER A 57 30.92 -0.04 19.80
CA SER A 57 31.15 -1.43 19.43
C SER A 57 31.26 -1.62 17.91
N THR A 58 31.81 -2.77 17.49
CA THR A 58 31.82 -3.22 16.10
C THR A 58 30.37 -3.33 15.57
N ARG A 59 29.44 -3.79 16.39
CA ARG A 59 28.02 -3.88 16.03
C ARG A 59 27.44 -2.51 15.71
N ASP A 60 27.69 -1.52 16.58
CA ASP A 60 27.24 -0.14 16.36
C ASP A 60 27.84 0.47 15.07
N ALA A 61 29.12 0.19 14.79
CA ALA A 61 29.74 0.62 13.54
C ALA A 61 29.06 0.01 12.31
N GLN A 62 28.66 -1.25 12.37
CA GLN A 62 27.90 -1.91 11.29
C GLN A 62 26.51 -1.29 11.12
N LEU A 63 25.79 -1.02 12.21
CA LEU A 63 24.49 -0.36 12.19
C LEU A 63 24.59 1.04 11.59
N ASN A 64 25.61 1.81 11.98
CA ASN A 64 25.86 3.14 11.39
C ASN A 64 26.05 3.07 9.88
N ARG A 65 26.79 2.09 9.38
CA ARG A 65 26.98 1.92 7.93
C ARG A 65 25.65 1.58 7.23
N GLN A 66 24.83 0.72 7.81
CA GLN A 66 23.52 0.38 7.24
C GLN A 66 22.58 1.59 7.24
N MET A 67 22.53 2.31 8.35
CA MET A 67 21.71 3.53 8.46
C MET A 67 22.18 4.62 7.48
N ALA A 68 23.47 4.76 7.25
CA ALA A 68 24.00 5.70 6.27
C ALA A 68 23.62 5.35 4.83
N LYS A 69 23.67 4.06 4.48
CA LYS A 69 23.23 3.58 3.14
C LYS A 69 21.74 3.86 2.90
N LEU A 70 20.93 3.75 3.93
CA LEU A 70 19.49 3.98 3.87
C LEU A 70 19.11 5.45 3.99
N ARG A 71 20.07 6.32 4.23
CA ARG A 71 19.83 7.75 4.50
C ARG A 71 18.83 7.95 5.63
N CYS A 72 19.06 7.26 6.74
CA CYS A 72 18.23 7.39 7.94
C CYS A 72 18.34 8.78 8.58
N ASP A 73 19.42 9.52 8.30
CA ASP A 73 19.62 10.89 8.73
C ASP A 73 18.53 11.87 8.25
N ILE A 74 17.89 11.57 7.12
CA ILE A 74 16.82 12.39 6.55
C ILE A 74 15.46 11.68 6.52
N ILE A 75 15.32 10.58 7.23
CA ILE A 75 14.08 9.77 7.16
C ILE A 75 12.85 10.55 7.63
N GLU A 76 12.98 11.40 8.63
CA GLU A 76 11.86 12.21 9.11
C GLU A 76 11.39 13.23 8.08
N LYS A 77 12.35 13.90 7.42
CA LYS A 77 12.03 14.82 6.32
C LYS A 77 11.33 14.12 5.18
N ASP A 78 11.87 12.98 4.76
CA ASP A 78 11.28 12.17 3.69
C ASP A 78 9.90 11.63 4.08
N THR A 79 9.70 11.29 5.35
CA THR A 79 8.41 10.86 5.88
C THR A 79 7.37 11.97 5.79
N GLN A 80 7.73 13.20 6.12
CA GLN A 80 6.81 14.34 5.99
C GLN A 80 6.40 14.56 4.53
N GLN A 81 7.35 14.44 3.60
CA GLN A 81 7.07 14.54 2.17
C GLN A 81 6.17 13.39 1.69
N PHE A 82 6.41 12.18 2.18
CA PHE A 82 5.59 11.01 1.88
C PHE A 82 4.14 11.21 2.35
N ARG A 83 3.95 11.67 3.57
CA ARG A 83 2.62 11.94 4.13
C ARG A 83 1.86 13.00 3.32
N LYS A 84 2.54 14.06 2.89
CA LYS A 84 1.94 15.10 2.03
C LYS A 84 1.55 14.55 0.68
N LYS A 85 2.42 13.78 0.06
CA LYS A 85 2.20 13.23 -1.28
C LYS A 85 1.03 12.25 -1.33
N TYR A 86 0.89 11.43 -0.31
CA TYR A 86 -0.09 10.35 -0.28
C TYR A 86 -1.25 10.58 0.70
N ALA A 87 -1.42 11.80 1.19
CA ALA A 87 -2.44 12.14 2.20
C ALA A 87 -3.86 11.71 1.80
N ALA A 88 -4.20 11.81 0.51
CA ALA A 88 -5.51 11.43 -0.01
C ALA A 88 -5.62 9.94 -0.40
N ASN A 89 -4.54 9.18 -0.31
CA ASN A 89 -4.53 7.76 -0.68
C ASN A 89 -4.65 6.91 0.58
N GLU A 90 -5.87 6.50 0.90
CA GLU A 90 -6.17 5.73 2.11
C GLU A 90 -5.41 4.41 2.21
N LYS A 91 -5.24 3.72 1.09
CA LYS A 91 -4.55 2.43 1.05
C LYS A 91 -3.07 2.57 1.40
N ILE A 92 -2.39 3.54 0.81
CA ILE A 92 -0.98 3.83 1.07
C ILE A 92 -0.80 4.30 2.51
N MET A 93 -1.66 5.20 2.98
CA MET A 93 -1.58 5.72 4.34
C MET A 93 -1.87 4.64 5.39
N ALA A 94 -2.78 3.71 5.11
CA ALA A 94 -3.05 2.57 5.99
C ALA A 94 -1.85 1.62 6.08
N ALA A 95 -1.22 1.31 4.96
CA ALA A 95 -0.02 0.47 4.91
C ALA A 95 1.15 1.11 5.69
N PHE A 96 1.32 2.41 5.53
CA PHE A 96 2.35 3.16 6.26
C PHE A 96 2.06 3.20 7.76
N ALA A 97 0.81 3.45 8.17
CA ALA A 97 0.40 3.52 9.57
C ALA A 97 0.67 2.21 10.32
N GLN A 98 0.49 1.07 9.68
CA GLN A 98 0.80 -0.23 10.28
C GLN A 98 2.29 -0.36 10.61
N VAL A 99 3.16 0.02 9.69
CA VAL A 99 4.61 -0.02 9.89
C VAL A 99 5.06 1.01 10.93
N ASP A 100 4.45 2.19 10.95
CA ASP A 100 4.73 3.24 11.93
C ASP A 100 4.41 2.78 13.36
N MET A 101 3.31 2.06 13.56
CA MET A 101 2.96 1.46 14.87
C MET A 101 3.97 0.39 15.31
N GLU A 102 4.49 -0.39 14.38
CA GLU A 102 5.50 -1.41 14.68
C GLU A 102 6.87 -0.81 15.03
N ALA A 103 7.13 0.42 14.60
CA ALA A 103 8.38 1.13 14.84
C ALA A 103 8.45 1.78 16.24
N GLU A 104 7.32 1.95 16.91
CA GLU A 104 7.24 2.47 18.29
C GLU A 104 7.54 1.37 19.31
#